data_dd634026b62d98ebc9a34afe78a294d0
#
_entry.id   dd634026b62d98ebc9a34afe78a294d0
#
_cell.length_a   1.000
_cell.length_b   1.000
_cell.length_c   1.000
_cell.angle_alpha   90.00
_cell.angle_beta   90.00
_cell.angle_gamma   90.00
#
_symmetry.space_group_name_H-M   'P 1'
#
loop_
_entity.id
_entity.type
_entity.pdbx_description
1 polymer ?
#
loop_
_entity_poly.entity_id
_entity_poly.type
_entity_poly.pdbx_seq_one_letter_code
_entity_poly.pdbx_strand_id
1 'polypeptide(L)'
;XXXLTWLPANGGLINPAAAIGRVARKHGIPYFVDGAQAVGQFSIDVREVGCDVLSGAGRKALRGPRGTGLLYVRRDFLDRLTPAFVDTHSAPLGADGEPTLRADAARLESAENSLALRCGLANALREALDVGLDTIRATIDANAQALRAELAAIPGVSVLDQGRDKSGLVAFNLAGHDAADVQRALAAQGITIGSNGVPYTPLDMQARGLDRVARASVSYLTSGNEVDRLLEALRKLAS
;
A
#
# COMPACT_ATOMS: atom_id res chain seq x y z
N UNK A 1 12.12 -8.63 13.75
CA UNK A 1 11.61 -7.83 13.09
C UNK A 1 10.19 -7.82 13.29
N UNK A 2 9.73 -6.88 13.36
CA UNK A 2 8.46 -6.66 13.37
C UNK A 2 8.19 -6.19 12.09
N UNK A 3 7.66 -6.69 11.42
CA UNK A 3 7.21 -6.29 10.25
C UNK A 3 5.88 -5.86 10.49
N LEU A 4 5.55 -4.82 10.04
CA LEU A 4 4.17 -4.30 10.01
C LEU A 4 3.79 -3.98 8.58
N THR A 5 2.75 -4.56 8.08
CA THR A 5 2.10 -4.04 6.86
C THR A 5 1.24 -2.84 7.29
N TRP A 6 1.63 -1.65 6.85
CA TRP A 6 0.96 -0.41 7.28
C TRP A 6 -0.50 -0.37 6.85
N LEU A 7 -0.74 -0.67 5.55
CA LEU A 7 -2.09 -0.77 4.99
C LEU A 7 -2.28 -2.17 4.40
N PRO A 8 -3.00 -3.05 5.07
CA PRO A 8 -3.27 -4.41 4.53
C PRO A 8 -4.08 -4.37 3.23
N ALA A 9 -3.92 -5.41 2.42
CA ALA A 9 -4.47 -5.40 1.06
C ALA A 9 -5.98 -5.63 1.00
N ASN A 10 -6.57 -6.25 2.03
CA ASN A 10 -7.98 -6.68 1.99
C ASN A 10 -8.94 -5.68 2.66
N GLY A 11 -8.51 -4.46 2.92
CA GLY A 11 -9.41 -3.47 3.49
C GLY A 11 -8.75 -2.13 3.73
N GLY A 12 -9.52 -1.22 4.29
CA GLY A 12 -9.11 0.17 4.47
C GLY A 12 -8.30 0.45 5.73
N LEU A 13 -8.06 -0.54 6.58
CA LEU A 13 -7.35 -0.30 7.85
C LEU A 13 -6.00 0.38 7.63
N ILE A 14 -5.74 1.44 8.39
CA ILE A 14 -4.40 2.01 8.56
C ILE A 14 -3.91 1.60 9.94
N ASN A 15 -2.93 0.70 9.99
CA ASN A 15 -2.34 0.28 11.25
C ASN A 15 -1.63 1.46 11.91
N PRO A 16 -1.60 1.53 13.26
CA PRO A 16 -1.00 2.67 13.97
C PRO A 16 0.54 2.55 14.02
N ALA A 17 1.17 2.72 12.85
CA ALA A 17 2.61 2.43 12.67
C ALA A 17 3.50 3.19 13.66
N ALA A 18 3.20 4.49 13.89
CA ALA A 18 4.01 5.29 14.82
C ALA A 18 3.87 4.81 16.27
N ALA A 19 2.65 4.42 16.69
CA ALA A 19 2.44 3.90 18.04
C ALA A 19 3.19 2.58 18.25
N ILE A 20 3.15 1.71 17.24
CA ILE A 20 3.88 0.44 17.25
C ILE A 20 5.39 0.71 17.27
N GLY A 21 5.84 1.69 16.48
CA GLY A 21 7.25 2.10 16.44
C GLY A 21 7.77 2.57 17.80
N ARG A 22 6.94 3.34 18.54
CA ARG A 22 7.33 3.76 19.89
C ARG A 22 7.53 2.55 20.82
N VAL A 23 6.66 1.55 20.71
CA VAL A 23 6.80 0.31 21.52
C VAL A 23 8.05 -0.46 21.09
N ALA A 24 8.25 -0.63 19.77
CA ALA A 24 9.42 -1.34 19.27
C ALA A 24 10.72 -0.68 19.75
N ARG A 25 10.80 0.64 19.63
CA ARG A 25 11.98 1.41 20.06
C ARG A 25 12.21 1.27 21.57
N LYS A 26 11.15 1.37 22.38
CA LYS A 26 11.24 1.21 23.85
C LYS A 26 11.87 -0.13 24.24
N HIS A 27 11.60 -1.17 23.46
CA HIS A 27 12.07 -2.54 23.74
C HIS A 27 13.27 -2.97 22.87
N GLY A 28 13.87 -2.05 22.13
CA GLY A 28 15.04 -2.36 21.30
C GLY A 28 14.76 -3.35 20.16
N ILE A 29 13.51 -3.43 19.71
CA ILE A 29 13.09 -4.39 18.69
C ILE A 29 13.24 -3.76 17.31
N PRO A 30 14.01 -4.36 16.38
CA PRO A 30 14.06 -3.87 15.01
C PRO A 30 12.66 -3.81 14.39
N TYR A 31 12.36 -2.67 13.77
CA TYR A 31 11.02 -2.39 13.27
C TYR A 31 11.04 -2.10 11.77
N PHE A 32 10.43 -2.99 11.02
CA PHE A 32 10.33 -2.93 9.55
C PHE A 32 8.88 -2.62 9.18
N VAL A 33 8.69 -1.71 8.23
CA VAL A 33 7.35 -1.31 7.79
C VAL A 33 7.21 -1.57 6.29
N ASP A 34 6.21 -2.37 5.94
CA ASP A 34 5.78 -2.49 4.56
C ASP A 34 4.82 -1.33 4.29
N GLY A 35 5.34 -0.27 3.67
CA GLY A 35 4.60 0.91 3.27
C GLY A 35 4.10 0.86 1.83
N ALA A 36 4.10 -0.34 1.21
CA ALA A 36 3.78 -0.47 -0.22
C ALA A 36 2.42 0.12 -0.61
N GLN A 37 1.44 0.08 0.30
CA GLN A 37 0.13 0.70 0.07
C GLN A 37 0.05 2.12 0.62
N ALA A 38 0.95 2.49 1.54
CA ALA A 38 0.91 3.79 2.23
C ALA A 38 1.55 4.91 1.41
N VAL A 39 2.71 4.61 0.81
CA VAL A 39 3.48 5.61 0.05
C VAL A 39 2.61 6.12 -1.11
N GLY A 40 2.41 7.45 -1.12
CA GLY A 40 1.59 8.12 -2.13
C GLY A 40 0.14 8.37 -1.69
N GLN A 41 -0.31 7.82 -0.54
CA GLN A 41 -1.64 8.13 -0.01
C GLN A 41 -1.61 9.23 1.05
N PHE A 42 -0.49 9.39 1.75
CA PHE A 42 -0.33 10.42 2.78
C PHE A 42 1.14 10.69 3.05
N SER A 43 1.40 11.77 3.78
CA SER A 43 2.76 12.16 4.16
C SER A 43 3.36 11.13 5.13
N ILE A 44 4.63 10.80 4.94
CA ILE A 44 5.35 9.83 5.78
C ILE A 44 6.63 10.47 6.28
N ASP A 45 6.75 10.61 7.61
CA ASP A 45 8.02 10.93 8.25
C ASP A 45 8.51 9.66 8.95
N VAL A 46 9.58 9.08 8.45
CA VAL A 46 10.15 7.84 8.99
C VAL A 46 10.64 8.00 10.43
N ARG A 47 10.96 9.25 10.85
CA ARG A 47 11.38 9.52 12.23
C ARG A 47 10.19 9.44 13.18
N GLU A 48 9.02 9.91 12.75
CA GLU A 48 7.77 9.79 13.51
C GLU A 48 7.31 8.33 13.57
N VAL A 49 7.38 7.64 12.44
CA VAL A 49 7.06 6.20 12.37
C VAL A 49 8.01 5.40 13.26
N GLY A 50 9.26 5.83 13.36
CA GLY A 50 10.27 5.19 14.21
C GLY A 50 10.74 3.85 13.67
N CYS A 51 10.70 3.65 12.36
CA CYS A 51 11.10 2.39 11.74
C CYS A 51 12.59 2.38 11.41
N ASP A 52 13.16 1.18 11.40
CA ASP A 52 14.53 0.94 10.96
C ASP A 52 14.59 0.76 9.44
N VAL A 53 13.53 0.15 8.88
CA VAL A 53 13.41 -0.09 7.43
C VAL A 53 11.98 0.19 7.01
N LEU A 54 11.82 0.85 5.85
CA LEU A 54 10.50 1.04 5.23
C LEU A 54 10.62 0.77 3.72
N SER A 55 9.76 -0.10 3.22
CA SER A 55 9.67 -0.38 1.78
C SER A 55 8.43 0.29 1.18
N GLY A 56 8.54 0.75 -0.06
CA GLY A 56 7.43 1.35 -0.80
C GLY A 56 7.35 0.85 -2.22
N ALA A 57 6.15 0.76 -2.78
CA ALA A 57 5.92 0.29 -4.14
C ALA A 57 5.59 1.47 -5.06
N GLY A 58 6.39 1.66 -6.12
CA GLY A 58 6.21 2.79 -7.03
C GLY A 58 4.90 2.71 -7.83
N ARG A 59 4.43 1.51 -8.17
CA ARG A 59 3.28 1.30 -9.05
C ARG A 59 1.91 1.44 -8.39
N LYS A 60 1.87 1.61 -7.07
CA LYS A 60 0.58 1.71 -6.34
C LYS A 60 0.10 3.17 -6.31
N ALA A 61 -0.15 3.73 -5.14
CA ALA A 61 -0.71 5.08 -5.03
C ALA A 61 0.17 6.17 -5.65
N LEU A 62 1.47 5.94 -5.75
CA LEU A 62 2.38 6.85 -6.48
C LEU A 62 2.14 6.86 -7.99
N ARG A 63 1.52 5.80 -8.56
CA ARG A 63 1.22 5.70 -9.99
C ARG A 63 2.46 5.63 -10.88
N GLY A 64 3.60 5.27 -10.31
CA GLY A 64 4.84 5.04 -11.05
C GLY A 64 4.86 3.70 -11.77
N PRO A 65 5.88 3.44 -12.58
CA PRO A 65 5.95 2.20 -13.36
C PRO A 65 6.05 0.95 -12.50
N ARG A 66 5.56 -0.19 -13.04
CA ARG A 66 5.79 -1.50 -12.43
C ARG A 66 7.29 -1.80 -12.42
N GLY A 67 7.73 -2.52 -11.41
CA GLY A 67 9.14 -2.84 -11.23
C GLY A 67 9.92 -1.79 -10.45
N THR A 68 9.25 -0.72 -9.99
CA THR A 68 9.90 0.33 -9.22
C THR A 68 9.42 0.35 -7.77
N GLY A 69 10.27 0.88 -6.90
CA GLY A 69 9.97 1.03 -5.49
C GLY A 69 11.04 1.86 -4.81
N LEU A 70 10.91 1.95 -3.51
CA LEU A 70 11.90 2.64 -2.67
C LEU A 70 12.12 1.84 -1.41
N LEU A 71 13.31 1.99 -0.87
CA LEU A 71 13.68 1.38 0.40
C LEU A 71 14.38 2.45 1.25
N TYR A 72 13.83 2.71 2.41
CA TYR A 72 14.49 3.52 3.44
C TYR A 72 15.13 2.57 4.44
N VAL A 73 16.36 2.87 4.83
CA VAL A 73 17.06 2.19 5.92
C VAL A 73 17.63 3.27 6.83
N ARG A 74 17.34 3.19 8.13
CA ARG A 74 17.92 4.08 9.12
C ARG A 74 19.45 3.88 9.13
N ARG A 75 20.19 4.97 9.08
CA ARG A 75 21.66 4.91 8.86
C ARG A 75 22.39 4.00 9.86
N ASP A 76 22.12 4.15 11.12
CA ASP A 76 22.81 3.36 12.15
C ASP A 76 22.24 1.92 12.27
N PHE A 77 21.24 1.57 11.48
CA PHE A 77 20.74 0.20 11.35
C PHE A 77 21.37 -0.52 10.15
N LEU A 78 21.95 0.23 9.21
CA LEU A 78 22.39 -0.31 7.91
C LEU A 78 23.41 -1.44 8.08
N ASP A 79 24.35 -1.32 9.03
CA ASP A 79 25.40 -2.33 9.25
C ASP A 79 24.86 -3.63 9.86
N ARG A 80 23.60 -3.63 10.29
CA ARG A 80 22.94 -4.85 10.79
C ARG A 80 22.24 -5.62 9.67
N LEU A 81 22.27 -5.08 8.44
CA LEU A 81 21.65 -5.71 7.26
C LEU A 81 22.74 -6.29 6.37
N THR A 82 22.65 -7.58 6.09
CA THR A 82 23.50 -8.25 5.12
C THR A 82 22.70 -8.47 3.85
N PRO A 83 23.12 -7.88 2.70
CA PRO A 83 22.43 -8.15 1.43
C PRO A 83 22.45 -9.64 1.11
N ALA A 84 21.33 -10.17 0.59
CA ALA A 84 21.28 -11.57 0.15
C ALA A 84 22.10 -11.80 -1.11
N PHE A 85 22.26 -10.77 -1.92
CA PHE A 85 23.03 -10.79 -3.17
C PHE A 85 23.84 -9.50 -3.24
N VAL A 86 25.04 -9.60 -3.81
CA VAL A 86 25.88 -8.44 -4.07
C VAL A 86 26.41 -8.50 -5.51
N ASP A 87 26.77 -7.35 -6.03
CA ASP A 87 27.38 -7.21 -7.36
C ASP A 87 28.42 -6.08 -7.30
N THR A 88 29.00 -5.74 -8.44
CA THR A 88 30.04 -4.70 -8.52
C THR A 88 29.54 -3.30 -8.12
N HIS A 89 28.20 -3.07 -8.16
CA HIS A 89 27.64 -1.80 -7.70
C HIS A 89 27.53 -1.77 -6.17
N SER A 90 26.92 -2.82 -5.60
CA SER A 90 26.64 -2.89 -4.16
C SER A 90 27.87 -3.21 -3.32
N ALA A 91 28.84 -3.93 -3.90
CA ALA A 91 30.09 -4.32 -3.24
C ALA A 91 31.26 -4.25 -4.24
N PRO A 92 31.73 -3.04 -4.59
CA PRO A 92 32.88 -2.92 -5.51
C PRO A 92 34.12 -3.57 -4.93
N LEU A 93 34.99 -4.05 -5.81
CA LEU A 93 36.26 -4.64 -5.40
C LEU A 93 37.21 -3.57 -4.86
N GLY A 94 37.77 -3.85 -3.73
CA GLY A 94 38.87 -3.05 -3.15
C GLY A 94 40.19 -3.24 -3.90
N ALA A 95 41.17 -2.49 -3.49
CA ALA A 95 42.56 -2.61 -4.06
C ALA A 95 43.17 -3.99 -3.83
N ASP A 96 42.69 -4.69 -2.82
CA ASP A 96 43.13 -6.06 -2.47
C ASP A 96 42.36 -7.13 -3.27
N GLY A 97 41.44 -6.72 -4.14
CA GLY A 97 40.60 -7.63 -4.94
C GLY A 97 39.38 -8.21 -4.20
N GLU A 98 39.16 -7.80 -2.94
CA GLU A 98 38.02 -8.30 -2.17
C GLU A 98 36.81 -7.37 -2.28
N PRO A 99 35.58 -7.94 -2.34
CA PRO A 99 34.38 -7.09 -2.40
C PRO A 99 34.15 -6.40 -1.06
N THR A 100 33.87 -5.10 -1.11
CA THR A 100 33.60 -4.29 0.09
C THR A 100 32.25 -3.63 -0.06
N LEU A 101 31.33 -3.94 0.85
CA LEU A 101 29.96 -3.35 0.82
C LEU A 101 30.03 -1.83 0.91
N ARG A 102 29.24 -1.15 0.09
CA ARG A 102 29.09 0.30 0.19
C ARG A 102 28.66 0.70 1.59
N ALA A 103 29.07 1.87 2.02
CA ALA A 103 28.75 2.42 3.34
C ALA A 103 27.36 3.04 3.44
N ASP A 104 26.59 3.01 2.34
CA ASP A 104 25.24 3.58 2.26
C ASP A 104 24.23 2.55 1.76
N ALA A 105 22.96 2.96 1.62
CA ALA A 105 21.88 2.05 1.24
C ALA A 105 22.02 1.51 -0.20
N ALA A 106 22.92 2.07 -1.01
CA ALA A 106 23.20 1.51 -2.34
C ALA A 106 23.78 0.07 -2.26
N ARG A 107 24.28 -0.34 -1.08
CA ARG A 107 24.66 -1.75 -0.86
C ARG A 107 23.50 -2.72 -1.02
N LEU A 108 22.25 -2.22 -1.03
CA LEU A 108 21.01 -3.00 -1.17
C LEU A 108 20.40 -2.87 -2.57
N GLU A 109 21.08 -2.17 -3.48
CA GLU A 109 20.65 -2.04 -4.89
C GLU A 109 21.47 -2.96 -5.78
N SER A 110 20.97 -3.23 -6.99
CA SER A 110 21.73 -3.94 -8.01
C SER A 110 22.19 -2.98 -9.13
N ALA A 111 23.29 -3.32 -9.77
CA ALA A 111 23.84 -2.54 -10.88
C ALA A 111 22.86 -2.48 -12.07
N GLU A 112 22.30 -3.64 -12.40
CA GLU A 112 21.41 -3.76 -13.57
C GLU A 112 19.98 -3.43 -13.18
N ASN A 113 19.50 -2.29 -13.68
CA ASN A 113 18.13 -1.85 -13.49
C ASN A 113 17.73 -0.91 -14.63
N SER A 114 16.43 -0.70 -14.81
CA SER A 114 15.93 0.12 -15.90
C SER A 114 15.97 1.61 -15.52
N LEU A 115 16.87 2.36 -16.14
CA LEU A 115 16.93 3.82 -15.98
C LEU A 115 15.61 4.48 -16.39
N ALA A 116 14.98 3.99 -17.47
CA ALA A 116 13.70 4.54 -17.95
C ALA A 116 12.62 4.42 -16.85
N LEU A 117 12.55 3.26 -16.18
CA LEU A 117 11.58 3.06 -15.10
C LEU A 117 11.91 3.91 -13.89
N ARG A 118 13.20 4.12 -13.58
CA ARG A 118 13.61 5.01 -12.48
C ARG A 118 13.22 6.46 -12.78
N CYS A 119 13.42 6.92 -14.03
CA CYS A 119 12.97 8.25 -14.45
C CYS A 119 11.44 8.38 -14.32
N GLY A 120 10.70 7.34 -14.72
CA GLY A 120 9.25 7.31 -14.56
C GLY A 120 8.82 7.40 -13.09
N LEU A 121 9.52 6.69 -12.19
CA LEU A 121 9.25 6.80 -10.75
C LEU A 121 9.57 8.20 -10.23
N ALA A 122 10.70 8.78 -10.64
CA ALA A 122 11.07 10.13 -10.22
C ALA A 122 10.01 11.14 -10.63
N ASN A 123 9.46 10.99 -11.85
CA ASN A 123 8.38 11.87 -12.33
C ASN A 123 7.11 11.70 -11.49
N ALA A 124 6.74 10.45 -11.19
CA ALA A 124 5.55 10.16 -10.36
C ALA A 124 5.70 10.75 -8.95
N LEU A 125 6.91 10.69 -8.39
CA LEU A 125 7.19 11.28 -7.08
C LEU A 125 7.05 12.82 -7.13
N ARG A 126 7.60 13.47 -8.17
CA ARG A 126 7.45 14.92 -8.34
C ARG A 126 5.98 15.32 -8.46
N GLU A 127 5.23 14.59 -9.29
CA GLU A 127 3.79 14.84 -9.47
C GLU A 127 3.05 14.76 -8.12
N ALA A 128 3.34 13.73 -7.31
CA ALA A 128 2.70 13.59 -6.00
C ALA A 128 3.07 14.74 -5.05
N LEU A 129 4.32 15.20 -5.11
CA LEU A 129 4.79 16.33 -4.30
C LEU A 129 4.17 17.65 -4.77
N ASP A 130 4.02 17.83 -6.08
CA ASP A 130 3.43 19.04 -6.67
C ASP A 130 1.93 19.14 -6.32
N VAL A 131 1.21 18.03 -6.33
CA VAL A 131 -0.19 17.99 -5.87
C VAL A 131 -0.25 18.23 -4.35
N GLY A 132 0.73 17.76 -3.63
CA GLY A 132 0.81 17.86 -2.17
C GLY A 132 0.18 16.67 -1.47
N LEU A 133 0.97 16.00 -0.63
CA LEU A 133 0.51 14.75 0.02
C LEU A 133 -0.67 14.99 0.98
N ASP A 134 -0.76 16.17 1.58
CA ASP A 134 -1.91 16.52 2.44
C ASP A 134 -3.19 16.69 1.60
N THR A 135 -3.09 17.30 0.42
CA THR A 135 -4.21 17.42 -0.52
C THR A 135 -4.65 16.02 -0.99
N ILE A 136 -3.68 15.19 -1.37
CA ILE A 136 -3.96 13.80 -1.77
C ILE A 136 -4.68 13.07 -0.64
N ARG A 137 -4.17 13.18 0.59
CA ARG A 137 -4.77 12.53 1.75
C ARG A 137 -6.21 12.99 1.97
N ALA A 138 -6.42 14.31 2.01
CA ALA A 138 -7.75 14.89 2.26
C ALA A 138 -8.77 14.45 1.20
N THR A 139 -8.34 14.43 -0.07
CA THR A 139 -9.22 14.03 -1.19
C THR A 139 -9.58 12.54 -1.08
N ILE A 140 -8.58 11.68 -0.80
CA ILE A 140 -8.83 10.24 -0.63
C ILE A 140 -9.77 10.01 0.55
N ASP A 141 -9.58 10.71 1.67
CA ASP A 141 -10.42 10.54 2.86
C ASP A 141 -11.87 10.92 2.57
N ALA A 142 -12.09 12.08 1.95
CA ALA A 142 -13.44 12.54 1.63
C ALA A 142 -14.15 11.54 0.70
N ASN A 143 -13.49 11.14 -0.38
CA ASN A 143 -14.07 10.23 -1.37
C ASN A 143 -14.33 8.84 -0.78
N ALA A 144 -13.38 8.29 -0.04
CA ALA A 144 -13.52 6.95 0.53
C ALA A 144 -14.54 6.92 1.66
N GLN A 145 -14.65 7.99 2.46
CA GLN A 145 -15.66 8.09 3.51
C GLN A 145 -17.07 8.16 2.89
N ALA A 146 -17.25 8.99 1.88
CA ALA A 146 -18.51 9.08 1.17
C ALA A 146 -18.90 7.73 0.55
N LEU A 147 -17.94 7.06 -0.12
CA LEU A 147 -18.19 5.74 -0.70
C LEU A 147 -18.61 4.72 0.36
N ARG A 148 -17.96 4.69 1.52
CA ARG A 148 -18.33 3.78 2.62
C ARG A 148 -19.76 4.01 3.09
N ALA A 149 -20.14 5.28 3.25
CA ALA A 149 -21.50 5.64 3.69
C ALA A 149 -22.55 5.20 2.67
N GLU A 150 -22.30 5.47 1.40
CA GLU A 150 -23.23 5.10 0.32
C GLU A 150 -23.33 3.58 0.16
N LEU A 151 -22.21 2.86 0.25
CA LEU A 151 -22.21 1.39 0.20
C LEU A 151 -23.03 0.81 1.35
N ALA A 152 -22.86 1.34 2.56
CA ALA A 152 -23.59 0.86 3.74
C ALA A 152 -25.10 1.10 3.63
N ALA A 153 -25.52 2.04 2.79
CA ALA A 153 -26.93 2.33 2.57
C ALA A 153 -27.60 1.39 1.53
N ILE A 154 -26.79 0.58 0.82
CA ILE A 154 -27.34 -0.38 -0.16
C ILE A 154 -27.77 -1.65 0.57
N PRO A 155 -29.06 -2.06 0.47
CA PRO A 155 -29.50 -3.31 1.09
C PRO A 155 -28.62 -4.50 0.66
N GLY A 156 -28.22 -5.31 1.62
CA GLY A 156 -27.38 -6.48 1.36
C GLY A 156 -25.89 -6.19 1.28
N VAL A 157 -25.44 -4.92 1.22
CA VAL A 157 -24.02 -4.61 1.24
C VAL A 157 -23.52 -4.48 2.68
N SER A 158 -22.40 -5.15 2.96
CA SER A 158 -21.68 -5.04 4.23
C SER A 158 -20.32 -4.40 3.96
N VAL A 159 -20.06 -3.24 4.55
CA VAL A 159 -18.72 -2.62 4.52
C VAL A 159 -17.85 -3.30 5.57
N LEU A 160 -16.67 -3.77 5.16
CA LEU A 160 -15.86 -4.67 5.97
C LEU A 160 -14.63 -4.00 6.60
N ASP A 161 -14.42 -2.72 6.35
CA ASP A 161 -13.23 -2.01 6.82
C ASP A 161 -13.22 -1.85 8.32
N GLN A 162 -12.11 -2.24 8.93
CA GLN A 162 -11.90 -2.16 10.38
C GLN A 162 -11.08 -0.91 10.75
N GLY A 163 -10.98 -0.67 12.04
CA GLY A 163 -10.11 0.36 12.60
C GLY A 163 -10.71 1.76 12.54
N ARG A 164 -10.06 2.67 13.27
CA ARG A 164 -10.46 4.06 13.32
C ARG A 164 -10.04 4.81 12.06
N ASP A 165 -8.75 4.68 11.73
CA ASP A 165 -8.14 5.40 10.62
C ASP A 165 -8.18 4.51 9.37
N LYS A 166 -8.69 5.06 8.28
CA LYS A 166 -8.95 4.27 7.06
C LYS A 166 -8.31 4.92 5.83
N SER A 167 -7.95 4.08 4.88
CA SER A 167 -7.31 4.48 3.62
C SER A 167 -8.33 4.55 2.47
N GLY A 168 -7.82 4.76 1.26
CA GLY A 168 -8.63 4.72 0.04
C GLY A 168 -9.06 3.34 -0.39
N LEU A 169 -8.66 2.28 0.32
CA LEU A 169 -9.14 0.92 0.05
C LEU A 169 -10.45 0.71 0.79
N VAL A 170 -11.50 0.32 0.08
CA VAL A 170 -12.83 0.13 0.66
C VAL A 170 -13.27 -1.31 0.38
N ALA A 171 -13.30 -2.13 1.43
CA ALA A 171 -13.69 -3.53 1.32
C ALA A 171 -15.17 -3.69 1.67
N PHE A 172 -15.86 -4.50 0.87
CA PHE A 172 -17.28 -4.77 1.08
C PHE A 172 -17.65 -6.14 0.51
N ASN A 173 -18.80 -6.67 0.92
CA ASN A 173 -19.42 -7.83 0.28
C ASN A 173 -20.89 -7.55 0.08
N LEU A 174 -21.49 -8.25 -0.89
CA LEU A 174 -22.92 -8.18 -1.22
C LEU A 174 -23.55 -9.53 -0.90
N ALA A 175 -24.57 -9.54 -0.06
CA ALA A 175 -25.25 -10.76 0.36
C ALA A 175 -25.76 -11.54 -0.86
N GLY A 176 -25.57 -12.86 -0.82
CA GLY A 176 -25.98 -13.73 -1.91
C GLY A 176 -25.05 -13.77 -3.12
N HIS A 177 -23.95 -12.99 -3.10
CA HIS A 177 -23.01 -12.93 -4.22
C HIS A 177 -21.57 -13.17 -3.75
N ASP A 178 -20.84 -13.99 -4.48
CA ASP A 178 -19.39 -14.10 -4.27
C ASP A 178 -18.71 -12.82 -4.78
N ALA A 179 -17.68 -12.37 -4.08
CA ALA A 179 -16.99 -11.14 -4.45
C ALA A 179 -16.35 -11.18 -5.85
N ALA A 180 -15.96 -12.39 -6.33
CA ALA A 180 -15.44 -12.53 -7.69
C ALA A 180 -16.56 -12.39 -8.73
N ASP A 181 -17.77 -12.82 -8.40
CA ASP A 181 -18.95 -12.62 -9.29
C ASP A 181 -19.30 -11.14 -9.37
N VAL A 182 -19.30 -10.45 -8.23
CA VAL A 182 -19.51 -8.99 -8.19
C VAL A 182 -18.46 -8.30 -9.07
N GLN A 183 -17.19 -8.67 -8.92
CA GLN A 183 -16.10 -8.11 -9.72
C GLN A 183 -16.37 -8.32 -11.22
N ARG A 184 -16.75 -9.54 -11.63
CA ARG A 184 -17.01 -9.86 -13.04
C ARG A 184 -18.20 -9.07 -13.59
N ALA A 185 -19.29 -8.98 -12.81
CA ALA A 185 -20.50 -8.25 -13.22
C ALA A 185 -20.21 -6.75 -13.41
N LEU A 186 -19.39 -6.17 -12.54
CA LEU A 186 -18.98 -4.77 -12.64
C LEU A 186 -18.00 -4.57 -13.82
N ALA A 187 -17.07 -5.49 -14.02
CA ALA A 187 -16.11 -5.42 -15.15
C ALA A 187 -16.84 -5.43 -16.49
N ALA A 188 -17.94 -6.19 -16.62
CA ALA A 188 -18.76 -6.22 -17.84
C ALA A 188 -19.38 -4.85 -18.14
N GLN A 189 -19.45 -3.95 -17.15
CA GLN A 189 -19.96 -2.59 -17.30
C GLN A 189 -18.83 -1.55 -17.33
N GLY A 190 -17.57 -2.00 -17.47
CA GLY A 190 -16.40 -1.13 -17.50
C GLY A 190 -16.04 -0.54 -16.14
N ILE A 191 -16.45 -1.20 -15.04
CA ILE A 191 -16.13 -0.76 -13.67
C ILE A 191 -15.14 -1.74 -13.06
N THR A 192 -13.95 -1.25 -12.72
CA THR A 192 -12.86 -2.10 -12.21
C THR A 192 -12.78 -2.03 -10.69
N ILE A 193 -12.97 -3.16 -10.03
CA ILE A 193 -12.70 -3.32 -8.60
C ILE A 193 -11.83 -4.57 -8.39
N GLY A 194 -11.30 -4.74 -7.20
CA GLY A 194 -10.58 -5.95 -6.81
C GLY A 194 -11.52 -7.00 -6.23
N SER A 195 -11.07 -8.26 -6.28
CA SER A 195 -11.68 -9.38 -5.57
C SER A 195 -10.53 -10.12 -4.89
N ASN A 196 -10.40 -9.94 -3.59
CA ASN A 196 -9.23 -10.38 -2.83
C ASN A 196 -9.61 -11.51 -1.88
N GLY A 197 -8.80 -12.57 -1.87
CA GLY A 197 -9.05 -13.73 -1.02
C GLY A 197 -8.09 -13.84 0.17
N VAL A 198 -8.24 -14.94 0.89
CA VAL A 198 -7.48 -15.27 2.10
C VAL A 198 -5.97 -15.07 1.95
N PRO A 199 -5.30 -15.47 0.84
CA PRO A 199 -3.83 -15.40 0.79
C PRO A 199 -3.24 -14.00 1.01
N TYR A 200 -4.01 -12.94 0.83
CA TYR A 200 -3.49 -11.57 0.99
C TYR A 200 -3.39 -11.13 2.46
N THR A 201 -4.30 -11.62 3.32
CA THR A 201 -4.28 -11.34 4.77
C THR A 201 -4.87 -12.54 5.51
N PRO A 202 -4.15 -13.68 5.53
CA PRO A 202 -4.76 -14.95 5.97
C PRO A 202 -5.26 -14.94 7.41
N LEU A 203 -4.50 -14.37 8.34
CA LEU A 203 -4.91 -14.37 9.75
C LEU A 203 -6.18 -13.55 9.97
N ASP A 204 -6.27 -12.37 9.34
CA ASP A 204 -7.45 -11.49 9.45
C ASP A 204 -8.67 -12.15 8.84
N MET A 205 -8.54 -12.64 7.60
CA MET A 205 -9.65 -13.25 6.86
C MET A 205 -10.20 -14.46 7.60
N GLN A 206 -9.31 -15.35 8.09
CA GLN A 206 -9.71 -16.55 8.84
C GLN A 206 -10.39 -16.18 10.16
N ALA A 207 -9.84 -15.24 10.91
CA ALA A 207 -10.42 -14.82 12.18
C ALA A 207 -11.82 -14.22 12.01
N ARG A 208 -12.10 -13.64 10.84
CA ARG A 208 -13.39 -13.00 10.53
C ARG A 208 -14.33 -13.92 9.72
N GLY A 209 -13.93 -15.15 9.42
CA GLY A 209 -14.73 -16.06 8.62
C GLY A 209 -14.97 -15.56 7.20
N LEU A 210 -14.00 -14.87 6.61
CA LEU A 210 -14.13 -14.30 5.27
C LEU A 210 -13.26 -15.09 4.28
N ASP A 211 -13.87 -15.54 3.20
CA ASP A 211 -13.15 -16.22 2.12
C ASP A 211 -12.64 -15.22 1.08
N ARG A 212 -13.44 -14.20 0.79
CA ARG A 212 -13.14 -13.22 -0.26
C ARG A 212 -13.85 -11.91 0.04
N VAL A 213 -13.26 -10.81 -0.41
CA VAL A 213 -13.87 -9.48 -0.30
C VAL A 213 -13.81 -8.76 -1.64
N ALA A 214 -14.85 -8.05 -1.99
CA ALA A 214 -14.81 -7.06 -3.06
C ALA A 214 -14.09 -5.82 -2.51
N ARG A 215 -13.28 -5.16 -3.34
CA ARG A 215 -12.50 -4.02 -2.88
C ARG A 215 -12.46 -2.91 -3.93
N ALA A 216 -13.13 -1.81 -3.65
CA ALA A 216 -12.95 -0.57 -4.40
C ALA A 216 -11.67 0.12 -3.92
N SER A 217 -10.93 0.73 -4.84
CA SER A 217 -9.68 1.43 -4.53
C SER A 217 -9.83 2.88 -4.99
N VAL A 218 -10.05 3.76 -4.05
CA VAL A 218 -10.26 5.19 -4.28
C VAL A 218 -8.91 5.90 -4.27
N SER A 219 -8.69 6.75 -5.25
CA SER A 219 -7.51 7.61 -5.31
C SER A 219 -7.95 9.08 -5.34
N TYR A 220 -6.98 9.98 -5.31
CA TYR A 220 -7.27 11.41 -5.44
C TYR A 220 -7.75 11.78 -6.86
N LEU A 221 -7.61 10.86 -7.81
CA LEU A 221 -8.09 11.05 -9.19
C LEU A 221 -9.49 10.46 -9.41
N THR A 222 -10.01 9.70 -8.43
CA THR A 222 -11.33 9.07 -8.56
C THR A 222 -12.41 10.16 -8.58
N SER A 223 -13.17 10.20 -9.64
CA SER A 223 -14.22 11.20 -9.82
C SER A 223 -15.56 10.77 -9.18
N GLY A 224 -16.40 11.74 -8.87
CA GLY A 224 -17.76 11.45 -8.39
C GLY A 224 -18.54 10.57 -9.35
N ASN A 225 -18.42 10.83 -10.65
CA ASN A 225 -19.07 10.03 -11.70
C ASN A 225 -18.68 8.55 -11.63
N GLU A 226 -17.41 8.25 -11.36
CA GLU A 226 -16.97 6.85 -11.23
C GLU A 226 -17.56 6.19 -10.00
N VAL A 227 -17.66 6.94 -8.90
CA VAL A 227 -18.30 6.45 -7.67
C VAL A 227 -19.79 6.20 -7.92
N ASP A 228 -20.49 7.16 -8.55
CA ASP A 228 -21.92 7.04 -8.84
C ASP A 228 -22.22 5.80 -9.70
N ARG A 229 -21.42 5.58 -10.74
CA ARG A 229 -21.55 4.40 -11.62
C ARG A 229 -21.40 3.10 -10.84
N LEU A 230 -20.39 3.04 -9.94
CA LEU A 230 -20.20 1.87 -9.09
C LEU A 230 -21.43 1.62 -8.21
N LEU A 231 -21.92 2.66 -7.54
CA LEU A 231 -23.07 2.55 -6.62
C LEU A 231 -24.34 2.14 -7.37
N GLU A 232 -24.59 2.73 -8.55
CA GLU A 232 -25.75 2.38 -9.37
C GLU A 232 -25.69 0.90 -9.80
N ALA A 233 -24.52 0.44 -10.26
CA ALA A 233 -24.36 -0.95 -10.67
C ALA A 233 -24.55 -1.92 -9.50
N LEU A 234 -24.05 -1.56 -8.31
CA LEU A 234 -24.25 -2.39 -7.11
C LEU A 234 -25.71 -2.43 -6.67
N ARG A 235 -26.44 -1.30 -6.74
CA ARG A 235 -27.88 -1.29 -6.42
C ARG A 235 -28.67 -2.23 -7.35
N LYS A 236 -28.30 -2.26 -8.63
CA LYS A 236 -28.93 -3.18 -9.60
C LYS A 236 -28.61 -4.64 -9.31
N LEU A 237 -27.40 -4.94 -8.82
CA LEU A 237 -27.03 -6.31 -8.44
C LEU A 237 -27.72 -6.75 -7.15
N ALA A 238 -28.04 -5.80 -6.27
CA ALA A 238 -28.65 -6.06 -4.96
C ALA A 238 -30.19 -6.20 -5.06
N SER A 239 -30.80 -5.82 -6.19
CA SER A 239 -32.25 -5.91 -6.39
C SER A 239 -32.69 -7.27 -6.90
#